data_08d1f8d443f6c0c0772fac026fba59df
#
_entry.id   08d1f8d443f6c0c0772fac026fba59df
#
_cell.length_a   1.000
_cell.length_b   1.000
_cell.length_c   1.000
_cell.angle_alpha   90.00
_cell.angle_beta   90.00
_cell.angle_gamma   90.00
#
_symmetry.space_group_name_H-M   'P 1'
#
loop_
_entity.id
_entity.type
_entity.pdbx_description
1 polymer ?
#
loop_
_entity_poly.entity_id
_entity_poly.type
_entity_poly.pdbx_seq_one_letter_code
_entity_poly.pdbx_strand_id
1 'polypeptide(L)' 'MSISEIDQQNWNIDTLNKAYRQGYMFGLSGEPQRSCPYQSEVIAAAWEAGWSDGCSQA' A
#
# COMPACT_ATOMS: atom_id res chain seq x y z
N MET A 1 21.73 -9.83 -12.80
CA MET A 1 20.41 -9.65 -12.23
C MET A 1 19.57 -8.75 -13.10
N SER A 2 18.39 -9.16 -13.37
CA SER A 2 17.56 -8.41 -14.29
C SER A 2 16.69 -7.41 -13.53
N ILE A 3 16.24 -6.41 -14.26
CA ILE A 3 15.35 -5.41 -13.69
C ILE A 3 14.02 -6.05 -13.31
N SER A 4 13.62 -7.08 -14.04
CA SER A 4 12.38 -7.78 -13.73
C SER A 4 12.39 -8.32 -12.31
N GLU A 5 13.54 -8.83 -11.89
CA GLU A 5 13.64 -9.37 -10.54
C GLU A 5 13.48 -8.28 -9.50
N ILE A 6 14.01 -7.10 -9.81
CA ILE A 6 13.87 -5.97 -8.91
C ILE A 6 12.41 -5.57 -8.83
N ASP A 7 11.72 -5.54 -9.96
CA ASP A 7 10.31 -5.21 -9.97
C ASP A 7 9.51 -6.19 -9.16
N GLN A 8 9.84 -7.48 -9.28
CA GLN A 8 9.14 -8.49 -8.51
C GLN A 8 9.35 -8.31 -7.03
N GLN A 9 10.54 -7.86 -6.64
CA GLN A 9 10.79 -7.61 -5.23
C GLN A 9 10.00 -6.44 -4.71
N ASN A 10 9.60 -5.52 -5.58
CA ASN A 10 8.85 -4.35 -5.16
C ASN A 10 7.47 -4.70 -4.63
N TRP A 11 6.95 -5.88 -5.00
CA TRP A 11 5.65 -6.26 -4.50
C TRP A 11 5.68 -7.66 -3.90
N ASN A 12 6.77 -8.01 -3.22
CA ASN A 12 6.79 -9.22 -2.44
C ASN A 12 5.93 -9.02 -1.18
N ILE A 13 5.80 -10.07 -0.39
CA ILE A 13 4.86 -10.05 0.74
C ILE A 13 5.22 -8.95 1.75
N ASP A 14 6.50 -8.71 1.97
CA ASP A 14 6.91 -7.67 2.91
C ASP A 14 6.50 -6.29 2.42
N THR A 15 6.69 -6.04 1.13
CA THR A 15 6.33 -4.75 0.55
C THR A 15 4.83 -4.55 0.62
N LEU A 16 4.06 -5.59 0.32
CA LEU A 16 2.61 -5.50 0.37
C LEU A 16 2.12 -5.26 1.78
N ASN A 17 2.71 -5.95 2.75
CA ASN A 17 2.33 -5.74 4.15
C ASN A 17 2.64 -4.33 4.60
N LYS A 18 3.79 -3.82 4.19
CA LYS A 18 4.18 -2.46 4.56
C LYS A 18 3.21 -1.44 3.95
N ALA A 19 2.85 -1.65 2.70
CA ALA A 19 1.91 -0.75 2.03
C ALA A 19 0.54 -0.80 2.72
N TYR A 20 0.09 -1.99 3.06
CA TYR A 20 -1.18 -2.15 3.76
C TYR A 20 -1.18 -1.37 5.07
N ARG A 21 -0.11 -1.52 5.85
CA ARG A 21 -0.01 -0.82 7.13
C ARG A 21 -0.04 0.69 6.94
N GLN A 22 0.69 1.17 5.95
CA GLN A 22 0.71 2.60 5.68
C GLN A 22 -0.68 3.10 5.33
N GLY A 23 -1.37 2.35 4.47
CA GLY A 23 -2.71 2.73 4.10
C GLY A 23 -3.63 2.73 5.31
N TYR A 24 -3.49 1.73 6.16
CA TYR A 24 -4.31 1.64 7.37
C TYR A 24 -4.13 2.88 8.24
N MET A 25 -2.87 3.29 8.44
CA MET A 25 -2.59 4.47 9.25
C MET A 25 -3.17 5.72 8.61
N PHE A 26 -3.08 5.83 7.29
CA PHE A 26 -3.65 6.98 6.59
C PHE A 26 -5.16 6.99 6.71
N GLY A 27 -5.79 5.83 6.64
CA GLY A 27 -7.22 5.75 6.81
C GLY A 27 -7.66 6.15 8.20
N LEU A 28 -6.91 5.73 9.22
CA LEU A 28 -7.20 6.12 10.59
C LEU A 28 -7.06 7.62 10.79
N SER A 29 -6.10 8.23 10.09
CA SER A 29 -5.85 9.67 10.22
C SER A 29 -6.80 10.52 9.40
N GLY A 30 -7.64 9.91 8.58
CA GLY A 30 -8.56 10.67 7.75
C GLY A 30 -7.95 11.20 6.47
N GLU A 31 -6.77 10.70 6.08
CA GLU A 31 -6.14 11.13 4.84
C GLU A 31 -6.92 10.60 3.65
N PRO A 32 -6.93 11.35 2.54
CA PRO A 32 -7.66 10.88 1.37
C PRO A 32 -6.95 9.73 0.67
N GLN A 33 -7.73 8.96 -0.08
CA GLN A 33 -7.19 7.83 -0.82
C GLN A 33 -6.09 8.24 -1.79
N ARG A 34 -6.17 9.43 -2.34
CA ARG A 34 -5.17 9.93 -3.30
C ARG A 34 -3.82 10.19 -2.66
N SER A 35 -3.73 10.09 -1.35
CA SER A 35 -2.44 10.21 -0.66
C SER A 35 -1.55 9.01 -0.86
N CYS A 36 -2.05 7.97 -1.53
CA CYS A 36 -1.26 6.77 -1.80
C CYS A 36 0.05 7.15 -2.50
N PRO A 37 1.20 6.78 -1.92
CA PRO A 37 2.49 7.16 -2.49
C PRO A 37 3.00 6.18 -3.54
N TYR A 38 2.32 5.08 -3.76
CA TYR A 38 2.80 4.02 -4.63
C TYR A 38 2.23 4.17 -6.03
N GLN A 39 3.08 3.93 -7.03
CA GLN A 39 2.65 3.99 -8.42
C GLN A 39 2.34 2.60 -8.96
N SER A 40 2.90 1.56 -8.36
CA SER A 40 2.60 0.19 -8.76
C SER A 40 1.16 -0.14 -8.41
N GLU A 41 0.43 -0.68 -9.37
CA GLU A 41 -0.97 -1.02 -9.13
C GLU A 41 -1.12 -2.06 -8.03
N VAL A 42 -0.21 -3.02 -7.99
CA VAL A 42 -0.28 -4.08 -7.00
C VAL A 42 -0.05 -3.53 -5.60
N ILE A 43 1.00 -2.73 -5.45
CA ILE A 43 1.33 -2.17 -4.15
C ILE A 43 0.28 -1.15 -3.73
N ALA A 44 -0.18 -0.35 -4.68
CA ALA A 44 -1.22 0.64 -4.38
C ALA A 44 -2.51 -0.05 -3.95
N ALA A 45 -2.83 -1.19 -4.55
CA ALA A 45 -4.02 -1.93 -4.15
C ALA A 45 -3.92 -2.38 -2.70
N ALA A 46 -2.74 -2.84 -2.29
CA ALA A 46 -2.53 -3.23 -0.89
C ALA A 46 -2.68 -2.02 0.04
N TRP A 47 -2.11 -0.90 -0.35
CA TRP A 47 -2.24 0.34 0.41
C TRP A 47 -3.71 0.74 0.53
N GLU A 48 -4.44 0.67 -0.57
CA GLU A 48 -5.85 1.06 -0.56
C GLU A 48 -6.69 0.13 0.31
N ALA A 49 -6.37 -1.15 0.30
CA ALA A 49 -7.07 -2.09 1.16
C ALA A 49 -6.86 -1.72 2.63
N GLY A 50 -5.62 -1.39 2.99
CA GLY A 50 -5.34 -0.94 4.34
C GLY A 50 -6.04 0.36 4.65
N TRP A 51 -6.01 1.30 3.71
CA TRP A 51 -6.67 2.59 3.89
C TRP A 51 -8.16 2.40 4.15
N SER A 52 -8.79 1.54 3.36
CA SER A 52 -10.22 1.28 3.53
C SER A 52 -10.52 0.70 4.90
N ASP A 53 -9.68 -0.25 5.33
CA ASP A 53 -9.85 -0.84 6.66
C ASP A 53 -9.63 0.20 7.75
N GLY A 54 -8.64 1.06 7.59
CA GLY A 54 -8.38 2.11 8.56
C GLY A 54 -9.54 3.08 8.65
N CYS A 55 -10.12 3.44 7.52
CA CYS A 55 -11.27 4.31 7.50
C CYS A 55 -12.45 3.69 8.25
N SER A 56 -12.61 2.38 8.14
CA SER A 56 -13.68 1.69 8.83
C SER A 56 -13.48 1.68 10.34
N GLN A 57 -12.24 1.73 10.78
CA GLN A 57 -11.93 1.72 12.21
C GLN A 57 -11.95 3.11 12.82
N ALA A 58 -11.85 4.13 12.00
CA ALA A 58 -11.75 5.50 12.51
C ALA A 58 -13.06 6.04 13.13
#